data_60017a278ca9db5988a3aa98e186c5b0
#
_entry.id   60017a278ca9db5988a3aa98e186c5b0
#
_cell.length_a   1.000
_cell.length_b   1.000
_cell.length_c   1.000
_cell.angle_alpha   90.00
_cell.angle_beta   90.00
_cell.angle_gamma   90.00
#
_symmetry.space_group_name_H-M   'P 1'
#
loop_
_entity.id
_entity.type
_entity.pdbx_description
1 polymer ?
#
loop_
_entity_poly.entity_id
_entity_poly.type
_entity_poly.pdbx_seq_one_letter_code
_entity_poly.pdbx_strand_id
1 'polypeptide(L)'
;MWHLIRRFIGEFMSAFITNLPALFFDHTRKNQHFVNGIYSASIIYLAIFVTFIISGAQINPMTTLAVVLTRRMSIVFVPFYLIAQLLGTACALLAGIVLSPFARNLTQPGMPMPGPGVSDDQAIIMEIIITFVLELAIVALLDELRLPSFNCLNRINAFVLLIGVFFWIETTAIPISGACTNPARSLAASLINLSFKRQYIYLIGPPIGATLAVLVQEVFLSPDASFARLRALLNIREHFDRNIFHSEQTLQTQNANVKIDYFRKSSSGSFTSTKESFEVDYNRIPRMRLHFPRLFNAVLTRVSSSSIEDPDTQH
;
A
#
# COMPACT_ATOMS: atom_id res chain seq x y z
N MET A 1 25.84 -7.36 3.34
CA MET A 1 26.15 -6.15 2.52
C MET A 1 25.33 -6.13 1.22
N TRP A 2 25.36 -7.17 0.37
CA TRP A 2 24.66 -7.18 -0.92
C TRP A 2 23.15 -6.93 -0.84
N HIS A 3 22.45 -7.53 0.13
CA HIS A 3 21.01 -7.29 0.33
C HIS A 3 20.67 -5.83 0.67
N LEU A 4 21.52 -5.15 1.44
CA LEU A 4 21.34 -3.74 1.76
C LEU A 4 21.50 -2.86 0.52
N ILE A 5 22.53 -3.13 -0.29
CA ILE A 5 22.79 -2.43 -1.57
C ILE A 5 21.59 -2.60 -2.52
N ARG A 6 21.07 -3.82 -2.65
CA ARG A 6 19.89 -4.08 -3.49
C ARG A 6 18.66 -3.29 -3.04
N ARG A 7 18.40 -3.26 -1.72
CA ARG A 7 17.27 -2.47 -1.16
C ARG A 7 17.46 -0.99 -1.41
N PHE A 8 18.67 -0.47 -1.21
CA PHE A 8 19.01 0.91 -1.50
C PHE A 8 18.76 1.27 -2.97
N ILE A 9 19.25 0.45 -3.90
CA ILE A 9 19.02 0.64 -5.33
C ILE A 9 17.53 0.55 -5.66
N GLY A 10 16.79 -0.40 -5.07
CA GLY A 10 15.36 -0.53 -5.25
C GLY A 10 14.59 0.73 -4.85
N GLU A 11 14.88 1.30 -3.67
CA GLU A 11 14.25 2.55 -3.20
C GLU A 11 14.67 3.76 -4.04
N PHE A 12 15.96 3.85 -4.40
CA PHE A 12 16.45 4.90 -5.29
C PHE A 12 15.72 4.87 -6.64
N MET A 13 15.66 3.70 -7.28
CA MET A 13 15.02 3.52 -8.58
C MET A 13 13.50 3.78 -8.52
N SER A 14 12.83 3.32 -7.46
CA SER A 14 11.40 3.57 -7.31
C SER A 14 11.09 5.04 -7.10
N ALA A 15 11.88 5.75 -6.29
CA ALA A 15 11.74 7.18 -6.09
C ALA A 15 12.09 7.96 -7.38
N PHE A 16 13.11 7.53 -8.12
CA PHE A 16 13.48 8.13 -9.40
C PHE A 16 12.37 7.98 -10.43
N ILE A 17 11.87 6.75 -10.66
CA ILE A 17 10.81 6.47 -11.64
C ILE A 17 9.55 7.28 -11.31
N THR A 18 9.17 7.33 -10.03
CA THR A 18 7.95 8.03 -9.60
C THR A 18 8.01 9.53 -9.80
N ASN A 19 9.16 10.16 -9.53
CA ASN A 19 9.27 11.62 -9.54
C ASN A 19 9.76 12.20 -10.87
N LEU A 20 10.42 11.43 -11.73
CA LEU A 20 10.90 11.90 -13.03
C LEU A 20 9.81 12.54 -13.89
N PRO A 21 8.62 11.93 -14.04
CA PRO A 21 7.59 12.45 -14.92
C PRO A 21 6.89 13.71 -14.40
N ALA A 22 7.03 14.05 -13.14
CA ALA A 22 6.32 15.19 -12.52
C ALA A 22 6.60 16.55 -13.22
N LEU A 23 7.75 16.68 -13.87
CA LEU A 23 8.14 17.89 -14.58
C LEU A 23 7.85 17.87 -16.08
N PHE A 24 7.26 16.80 -16.61
CA PHE A 24 6.92 16.67 -18.03
C PHE A 24 5.48 17.10 -18.36
N PHE A 25 4.74 17.61 -17.38
CA PHE A 25 3.40 18.11 -17.59
C PHE A 25 3.37 19.56 -17.99
N ASP A 26 2.45 19.88 -18.91
CA ASP A 26 2.10 21.25 -19.23
C ASP A 26 1.07 21.78 -18.25
N HIS A 27 1.53 22.45 -17.20
CA HIS A 27 0.67 22.99 -16.14
C HIS A 27 -0.27 24.11 -16.60
N THR A 28 -0.14 24.57 -17.86
CA THR A 28 -1.00 25.64 -18.42
C THR A 28 -2.32 25.14 -18.98
N ARG A 29 -2.45 23.83 -19.24
CA ARG A 29 -3.66 23.23 -19.82
C ARG A 29 -4.81 23.13 -18.82
N LYS A 30 -6.01 23.46 -19.27
CA LYS A 30 -7.23 23.23 -18.49
C LYS A 30 -7.50 21.72 -18.30
N ASN A 31 -8.05 21.33 -17.13
CA ASN A 31 -8.35 19.94 -16.77
C ASN A 31 -7.14 19.01 -16.66
N GLN A 32 -5.95 19.54 -16.51
CA GLN A 32 -4.71 18.76 -16.41
C GLN A 32 -4.71 17.85 -15.17
N HIS A 33 -5.38 18.24 -14.08
CA HIS A 33 -5.39 17.46 -12.83
C HIS A 33 -5.95 16.05 -13.01
N PHE A 34 -6.96 15.87 -13.87
CA PHE A 34 -7.51 14.55 -14.16
C PHE A 34 -6.49 13.64 -14.86
N VAL A 35 -5.84 14.17 -15.90
CA VAL A 35 -4.81 13.42 -16.65
C VAL A 35 -3.61 13.13 -15.76
N ASN A 36 -3.18 14.12 -14.98
CA ASN A 36 -2.07 13.97 -14.03
C ASN A 36 -2.34 12.87 -12.99
N GLY A 37 -3.57 12.80 -12.46
CA GLY A 37 -3.94 11.78 -11.48
C GLY A 37 -3.80 10.35 -12.01
N ILE A 38 -4.31 10.07 -13.22
CA ILE A 38 -4.17 8.75 -13.85
C ILE A 38 -2.69 8.45 -14.17
N TYR A 39 -1.99 9.44 -14.69
CA TYR A 39 -0.58 9.29 -15.07
C TYR A 39 0.30 9.03 -13.85
N SER A 40 0.18 9.84 -12.79
CA SER A 40 0.92 9.66 -11.53
C SER A 40 0.68 8.28 -10.93
N ALA A 41 -0.58 7.86 -10.87
CA ALA A 41 -0.94 6.53 -10.37
C ALA A 41 -0.31 5.40 -11.20
N SER A 42 -0.31 5.53 -12.53
CA SER A 42 0.27 4.52 -13.42
C SER A 42 1.79 4.40 -13.26
N ILE A 43 2.48 5.53 -13.12
CA ILE A 43 3.94 5.56 -12.92
C ILE A 43 4.33 5.03 -11.53
N ILE A 44 3.58 5.38 -10.49
CA ILE A 44 3.81 4.85 -9.15
C ILE A 44 3.62 3.33 -9.16
N TYR A 45 2.57 2.85 -9.82
CA TYR A 45 2.37 1.40 -9.94
C TYR A 45 3.50 0.71 -10.72
N LEU A 46 4.00 1.33 -11.79
CA LEU A 46 5.18 0.82 -12.51
C LEU A 46 6.39 0.73 -11.59
N ALA A 47 6.67 1.77 -10.80
CA ALA A 47 7.77 1.77 -9.83
C ALA A 47 7.61 0.64 -8.80
N ILE A 48 6.40 0.46 -8.26
CA ILE A 48 6.07 -0.63 -7.34
C ILE A 48 6.28 -1.98 -8.03
N PHE A 49 5.74 -2.17 -9.23
CA PHE A 49 5.84 -3.43 -9.95
C PHE A 49 7.28 -3.89 -10.15
N VAL A 50 8.18 -2.95 -10.48
CA VAL A 50 9.60 -3.25 -10.75
C VAL A 50 10.39 -3.49 -9.47
N THR A 51 10.12 -2.75 -8.38
CA THR A 51 11.03 -2.71 -7.22
C THR A 51 10.49 -3.38 -5.96
N PHE A 52 9.18 -3.72 -5.90
CA PHE A 52 8.53 -4.24 -4.69
C PHE A 52 9.23 -5.48 -4.12
N ILE A 53 9.57 -6.44 -4.96
CA ILE A 53 10.24 -7.70 -4.53
C ILE A 53 11.68 -7.49 -4.06
N ILE A 54 12.26 -6.31 -4.30
CA ILE A 54 13.65 -5.98 -3.96
C ILE A 54 13.72 -5.20 -2.66
N SER A 55 12.93 -4.12 -2.55
CA SER A 55 12.96 -3.19 -1.42
C SER A 55 11.63 -3.05 -0.67
N GLY A 56 10.54 -3.52 -1.26
CA GLY A 56 9.18 -3.24 -0.81
C GLY A 56 8.59 -1.98 -1.44
N ALA A 57 9.34 -1.30 -2.32
CA ALA A 57 8.91 -0.12 -3.09
C ALA A 57 8.19 0.92 -2.22
N GLN A 58 8.82 1.33 -1.12
CA GLN A 58 8.19 2.28 -0.19
C GLN A 58 8.13 3.69 -0.78
N ILE A 59 9.18 4.10 -1.54
CA ILE A 59 9.19 5.34 -2.34
C ILE A 59 9.15 6.62 -1.48
N ASN A 60 8.49 6.57 -0.33
CA ASN A 60 8.08 7.68 0.50
C ASN A 60 8.48 7.45 1.96
N PRO A 61 9.10 8.43 2.64
CA PRO A 61 9.37 8.35 4.07
C PRO A 61 8.16 8.03 4.94
N MET A 62 6.96 8.42 4.51
CA MET A 62 5.72 8.14 5.25
C MET A 62 5.34 6.66 5.15
N THR A 63 5.44 6.06 3.99
CA THR A 63 5.29 4.62 3.84
C THR A 63 6.37 3.86 4.62
N THR A 64 7.61 4.35 4.62
CA THR A 64 8.69 3.80 5.45
C THR A 64 8.33 3.86 6.94
N LEU A 65 7.81 4.99 7.40
CA LEU A 65 7.31 5.17 8.76
C LEU A 65 6.19 4.16 9.08
N ALA A 66 5.19 4.05 8.21
CA ALA A 66 4.06 3.13 8.39
C ALA A 66 4.51 1.67 8.44
N VAL A 67 5.44 1.25 7.57
CA VAL A 67 6.01 -0.11 7.55
C VAL A 67 6.81 -0.41 8.82
N VAL A 68 7.54 0.58 9.37
CA VAL A 68 8.27 0.42 10.64
C VAL A 68 7.32 0.39 11.82
N LEU A 69 6.35 1.30 11.89
CA LEU A 69 5.36 1.34 12.97
C LEU A 69 4.54 0.05 13.03
N THR A 70 4.23 -0.54 11.87
CA THR A 70 3.55 -1.84 11.79
C THR A 70 4.50 -3.04 11.94
N ARG A 71 5.79 -2.81 12.29
CA ARG A 71 6.84 -3.84 12.49
C ARG A 71 7.09 -4.76 11.29
N ARG A 72 6.82 -4.30 10.09
CA ARG A 72 7.14 -5.02 8.84
C ARG A 72 8.60 -4.82 8.40
N MET A 73 9.27 -3.82 8.97
CA MET A 73 10.70 -3.54 8.70
C MET A 73 11.41 -3.09 9.99
N SER A 74 12.66 -3.52 10.14
CA SER A 74 13.51 -3.04 11.24
C SER A 74 13.88 -1.57 11.06
N ILE A 75 13.84 -0.78 12.13
CA ILE A 75 14.21 0.63 12.18
C ILE A 75 15.64 0.90 11.68
N VAL A 76 16.54 -0.10 11.78
CA VAL A 76 17.93 0.00 11.32
C VAL A 76 18.04 0.29 9.82
N PHE A 77 17.04 -0.10 9.02
CA PHE A 77 17.02 0.16 7.59
C PHE A 77 16.53 1.57 7.22
N VAL A 78 15.86 2.27 8.13
CA VAL A 78 15.25 3.58 7.87
C VAL A 78 16.22 4.59 7.27
N PRO A 79 17.43 4.84 7.83
CA PRO A 79 18.34 5.82 7.26
C PRO A 79 18.71 5.52 5.80
N PHE A 80 18.90 4.25 5.46
CA PHE A 80 19.23 3.84 4.09
C PHE A 80 18.09 4.09 3.12
N TYR A 81 16.85 3.84 3.54
CA TYR A 81 15.65 4.09 2.75
C TYR A 81 15.45 5.60 2.52
N LEU A 82 15.54 6.41 3.58
CA LEU A 82 15.36 7.86 3.48
C LEU A 82 16.41 8.50 2.54
N ILE A 83 17.67 8.09 2.66
CA ILE A 83 18.74 8.59 1.79
C ILE A 83 18.49 8.16 0.33
N ALA A 84 18.12 6.90 0.09
CA ALA A 84 17.85 6.40 -1.26
C ALA A 84 16.67 7.13 -1.90
N GLN A 85 15.57 7.32 -1.16
CA GLN A 85 14.37 8.04 -1.60
C GLN A 85 14.68 9.51 -1.91
N LEU A 86 15.44 10.19 -1.04
CA LEU A 86 15.84 11.57 -1.27
C LEU A 86 16.73 11.72 -2.50
N LEU A 87 17.76 10.88 -2.63
CA LEU A 87 18.67 10.91 -3.78
C LEU A 87 17.96 10.55 -5.09
N GLY A 88 17.13 9.50 -5.09
CA GLY A 88 16.35 9.10 -6.26
C GLY A 88 15.44 10.23 -6.74
N THR A 89 14.73 10.88 -5.81
CA THR A 89 13.89 12.03 -6.11
C THR A 89 14.68 13.22 -6.63
N ALA A 90 15.81 13.56 -5.99
CA ALA A 90 16.65 14.66 -6.42
C ALA A 90 17.20 14.44 -7.83
N CYS A 91 17.70 13.24 -8.12
CA CYS A 91 18.15 12.88 -9.47
C CYS A 91 17.01 12.96 -10.51
N ALA A 92 15.81 12.53 -10.15
CA ALA A 92 14.64 12.60 -11.01
C ALA A 92 14.26 14.05 -11.33
N LEU A 93 14.22 14.93 -10.34
CA LEU A 93 13.91 16.35 -10.52
C LEU A 93 14.98 17.05 -11.37
N LEU A 94 16.26 16.78 -11.11
CA LEU A 94 17.35 17.34 -11.92
C LEU A 94 17.27 16.90 -13.38
N ALA A 95 17.02 15.61 -13.61
CA ALA A 95 16.81 15.08 -14.96
C ALA A 95 15.59 15.73 -15.63
N GLY A 96 14.48 15.89 -14.89
CA GLY A 96 13.28 16.55 -15.38
C GLY A 96 13.52 18.02 -15.74
N ILE A 97 14.28 18.77 -14.93
CA ILE A 97 14.65 20.17 -15.21
C ILE A 97 15.45 20.27 -16.51
N VAL A 98 16.39 19.35 -16.73
CA VAL A 98 17.25 19.37 -17.93
C VAL A 98 16.49 18.95 -19.19
N LEU A 99 15.66 17.90 -19.07
CA LEU A 99 15.02 17.27 -20.23
C LEU A 99 13.67 17.88 -20.61
N SER A 100 12.92 18.41 -19.64
CA SER A 100 11.56 18.90 -19.88
C SER A 100 11.57 20.35 -20.40
N PRO A 101 10.94 20.62 -21.55
CA PRO A 101 10.76 21.98 -22.02
C PRO A 101 9.85 22.80 -21.10
N PHE A 102 8.94 22.16 -20.37
CA PHE A 102 7.99 22.82 -19.48
C PHE A 102 8.65 23.29 -18.16
N ALA A 103 9.65 22.54 -17.67
CA ALA A 103 10.32 22.86 -16.43
C ALA A 103 11.17 24.14 -16.49
N ARG A 104 11.65 24.51 -17.69
CA ARG A 104 12.52 25.69 -17.89
C ARG A 104 11.84 27.01 -17.55
N ASN A 105 10.52 27.07 -17.63
CA ASN A 105 9.74 28.28 -17.38
C ASN A 105 9.22 28.35 -15.93
N LEU A 106 9.48 27.31 -15.12
CA LEU A 106 9.05 27.29 -13.73
C LEU A 106 10.10 27.98 -12.85
N THR A 107 9.64 28.88 -11.98
CA THR A 107 10.52 29.58 -11.02
C THR A 107 11.02 28.65 -9.93
N GLN A 108 10.23 27.64 -9.56
CA GLN A 108 10.55 26.64 -8.54
C GLN A 108 10.06 25.25 -8.98
N PRO A 109 10.78 24.62 -9.93
CA PRO A 109 10.35 23.33 -10.48
C PRO A 109 10.27 22.24 -9.43
N GLY A 110 9.14 21.52 -9.42
CA GLY A 110 8.89 20.40 -8.52
C GLY A 110 8.54 20.76 -7.07
N MET A 111 8.57 22.05 -6.69
CA MET A 111 8.19 22.49 -5.33
C MET A 111 6.68 22.34 -5.13
N PRO A 112 6.23 21.57 -4.12
CA PRO A 112 4.85 21.63 -3.70
C PRO A 112 4.59 22.96 -3.00
N MET A 113 3.47 23.61 -3.34
CA MET A 113 3.09 24.90 -2.74
C MET A 113 1.58 24.95 -2.54
N PRO A 114 1.11 25.54 -1.42
CA PRO A 114 -0.32 25.83 -1.26
C PRO A 114 -0.84 26.74 -2.36
N GLY A 115 -2.08 26.46 -2.76
CA GLY A 115 -2.77 27.25 -3.80
C GLY A 115 -3.01 28.70 -3.40
N PRO A 116 -3.36 29.57 -4.38
CA PRO A 116 -3.66 30.96 -4.11
C PRO A 116 -4.79 31.12 -3.08
N GLY A 117 -4.58 31.92 -2.04
CA GLY A 117 -5.55 32.18 -0.99
C GLY A 117 -5.69 31.06 0.07
N VAL A 118 -4.95 29.97 -0.04
CA VAL A 118 -4.95 28.89 0.96
C VAL A 118 -3.99 29.24 2.10
N SER A 119 -4.48 29.14 3.34
CA SER A 119 -3.66 29.32 4.54
C SER A 119 -2.75 28.10 4.78
N ASP A 120 -1.69 28.31 5.54
CA ASP A 120 -0.77 27.23 5.88
C ASP A 120 -1.44 26.13 6.71
N ASP A 121 -2.36 26.50 7.60
CA ASP A 121 -3.15 25.56 8.40
C ASP A 121 -4.05 24.69 7.54
N GLN A 122 -4.72 25.29 6.56
CA GLN A 122 -5.53 24.55 5.57
C GLN A 122 -4.67 23.55 4.77
N ALA A 123 -3.47 23.97 4.37
CA ALA A 123 -2.55 23.11 3.65
C ALA A 123 -2.01 21.96 4.52
N ILE A 124 -1.67 22.22 5.80
CA ILE A 124 -1.26 21.19 6.76
C ILE A 124 -2.37 20.16 6.97
N ILE A 125 -3.60 20.63 7.20
CA ILE A 125 -4.76 19.74 7.40
C ILE A 125 -4.99 18.88 6.15
N MET A 126 -4.89 19.48 4.95
CA MET A 126 -5.02 18.72 3.70
C MET A 126 -3.93 17.67 3.57
N GLU A 127 -2.66 17.98 3.85
CA GLU A 127 -1.55 17.01 3.83
C GLU A 127 -1.76 15.89 4.86
N ILE A 128 -2.32 16.18 6.04
CA ILE A 128 -2.71 15.14 7.01
C ILE A 128 -3.74 14.20 6.40
N ILE A 129 -4.82 14.76 5.81
CA ILE A 129 -5.94 13.96 5.27
C ILE A 129 -5.48 13.08 4.11
N ILE A 130 -4.78 13.65 3.13
CA ILE A 130 -4.37 12.88 1.94
C ILE A 130 -3.32 11.82 2.27
N THR A 131 -2.40 12.11 3.20
CA THR A 131 -1.42 11.13 3.65
C THR A 131 -2.09 10.05 4.50
N PHE A 132 -3.05 10.41 5.34
CA PHE A 132 -3.85 9.44 6.09
C PHE A 132 -4.55 8.44 5.15
N VAL A 133 -5.24 8.92 4.12
CA VAL A 133 -5.95 8.04 3.16
C VAL A 133 -4.97 7.18 2.37
N LEU A 134 -3.85 7.75 1.91
CA LEU A 134 -2.81 7.02 1.18
C LEU A 134 -2.22 5.89 2.02
N GLU A 135 -1.75 6.22 3.22
CA GLU A 135 -1.09 5.25 4.09
C GLU A 135 -2.08 4.22 4.64
N LEU A 136 -3.35 4.61 4.89
CA LEU A 136 -4.40 3.68 5.27
C LEU A 136 -4.63 2.64 4.17
N ALA A 137 -4.69 3.07 2.90
CA ALA A 137 -4.82 2.15 1.77
C ALA A 137 -3.61 1.22 1.67
N ILE A 138 -2.38 1.75 1.85
CA ILE A 138 -1.15 0.96 1.77
C ILE A 138 -1.07 -0.06 2.91
N VAL A 139 -1.29 0.33 4.17
CA VAL A 139 -1.22 -0.62 5.29
C VAL A 139 -2.34 -1.64 5.25
N ALA A 140 -3.51 -1.28 4.70
CA ALA A 140 -4.59 -2.22 4.44
C ALA A 140 -4.26 -3.23 3.34
N LEU A 141 -3.55 -2.81 2.27
CA LEU A 141 -3.05 -3.72 1.24
C LEU A 141 -1.95 -4.67 1.76
N LEU A 142 -1.13 -4.20 2.69
CA LEU A 142 -0.06 -4.97 3.30
C LEU A 142 -0.53 -5.87 4.44
N ASP A 143 -1.82 -5.81 4.82
CA ASP A 143 -2.36 -6.62 5.92
C ASP A 143 -2.47 -8.08 5.50
N GLU A 144 -1.65 -8.93 6.10
CA GLU A 144 -1.51 -10.35 5.82
C GLU A 144 -2.75 -11.15 6.22
N LEU A 145 -3.56 -10.61 7.13
CA LEU A 145 -4.79 -11.24 7.61
C LEU A 145 -6.02 -10.96 6.72
N ARG A 146 -5.90 -10.07 5.76
CA ARG A 146 -6.94 -9.86 4.77
C ARG A 146 -7.00 -11.01 3.78
N LEU A 147 -8.21 -11.30 3.27
CA LEU A 147 -8.39 -12.27 2.21
C LEU A 147 -7.47 -11.96 1.02
N PRO A 148 -6.88 -12.97 0.37
CA PRO A 148 -5.96 -12.75 -0.76
C PRO A 148 -6.54 -11.91 -1.89
N SER A 149 -7.88 -11.94 -2.06
CA SER A 149 -8.59 -11.10 -3.03
C SER A 149 -8.53 -9.60 -2.72
N PHE A 150 -8.25 -9.21 -1.45
CA PHE A 150 -8.26 -7.83 -0.99
C PHE A 150 -6.92 -7.35 -0.41
N ASN A 151 -5.84 -8.09 -0.62
CA ASN A 151 -4.50 -7.69 -0.20
C ASN A 151 -3.55 -7.49 -1.41
N CYS A 152 -2.29 -7.16 -1.14
CA CYS A 152 -1.28 -6.90 -2.16
C CYS A 152 -0.94 -8.11 -3.06
N LEU A 153 -1.37 -9.33 -2.70
CA LEU A 153 -1.22 -10.51 -3.54
C LEU A 153 -2.13 -10.46 -4.77
N ASN A 154 -3.26 -9.77 -4.68
CA ASN A 154 -4.10 -9.49 -5.85
C ASN A 154 -3.63 -8.21 -6.54
N ARG A 155 -2.79 -8.36 -7.55
CA ARG A 155 -2.16 -7.25 -8.27
C ARG A 155 -3.16 -6.31 -8.93
N ILE A 156 -4.29 -6.84 -9.43
CA ILE A 156 -5.32 -6.03 -10.10
C ILE A 156 -6.01 -5.13 -9.08
N ASN A 157 -6.43 -5.67 -7.94
CA ASN A 157 -7.10 -4.88 -6.91
C ASN A 157 -6.17 -3.84 -6.29
N ALA A 158 -4.90 -4.19 -6.06
CA ALA A 158 -3.89 -3.24 -5.59
C ALA A 158 -3.69 -2.10 -6.60
N PHE A 159 -3.62 -2.42 -7.89
CA PHE A 159 -3.50 -1.43 -8.96
C PHE A 159 -4.70 -0.49 -9.01
N VAL A 160 -5.92 -1.04 -9.04
CA VAL A 160 -7.16 -0.24 -9.10
C VAL A 160 -7.31 0.66 -7.88
N LEU A 161 -7.02 0.13 -6.67
CA LEU A 161 -7.07 0.92 -5.44
C LEU A 161 -6.07 2.07 -5.46
N LEU A 162 -4.81 1.80 -5.83
CA LEU A 162 -3.77 2.83 -5.88
C LEU A 162 -4.09 3.89 -6.94
N ILE A 163 -4.57 3.50 -8.12
CA ILE A 163 -5.03 4.47 -9.14
C ILE A 163 -6.13 5.36 -8.55
N GLY A 164 -7.13 4.78 -7.91
CA GLY A 164 -8.23 5.54 -7.32
C GLY A 164 -7.75 6.53 -6.25
N VAL A 165 -6.86 6.10 -5.35
CA VAL A 165 -6.31 6.94 -4.27
C VAL A 165 -5.46 8.08 -4.84
N PHE A 166 -4.51 7.80 -5.74
CA PHE A 166 -3.68 8.85 -6.32
C PHE A 166 -4.47 9.80 -7.19
N PHE A 167 -5.43 9.29 -7.96
CA PHE A 167 -6.34 10.13 -8.73
C PHE A 167 -7.12 11.10 -7.83
N TRP A 168 -7.66 10.61 -6.72
CA TRP A 168 -8.36 11.44 -5.75
C TRP A 168 -7.43 12.48 -5.11
N ILE A 169 -6.21 12.09 -4.71
CA ILE A 169 -5.21 13.00 -4.12
C ILE A 169 -4.86 14.12 -5.11
N GLU A 170 -4.49 13.78 -6.34
CA GLU A 170 -4.06 14.75 -7.35
C GLU A 170 -5.19 15.73 -7.71
N THR A 171 -6.41 15.22 -7.89
CA THR A 171 -7.54 16.08 -8.28
C THR A 171 -8.02 16.98 -7.16
N THR A 172 -7.96 16.52 -5.91
CA THR A 172 -8.52 17.24 -4.76
C THR A 172 -7.50 18.15 -4.09
N ALA A 173 -6.26 17.68 -3.91
CA ALA A 173 -5.31 18.35 -3.03
C ALA A 173 -4.28 19.22 -3.76
N ILE A 174 -4.03 19.03 -5.06
CA ILE A 174 -3.12 19.92 -5.81
C ILE A 174 -3.52 21.40 -5.66
N PRO A 175 -4.79 21.80 -5.88
CA PRO A 175 -5.17 23.20 -5.75
C PRO A 175 -5.15 23.74 -4.30
N ILE A 176 -5.06 22.86 -3.30
CA ILE A 176 -5.08 23.24 -1.88
C ILE A 176 -3.66 23.24 -1.29
N SER A 177 -3.02 22.07 -1.22
CA SER A 177 -1.70 21.93 -0.57
C SER A 177 -0.55 21.70 -1.55
N GLY A 178 -0.85 21.40 -2.82
CA GLY A 178 0.14 20.93 -3.79
C GLY A 178 0.31 19.42 -3.78
N ALA A 179 -0.51 18.66 -3.02
CA ALA A 179 -0.59 17.20 -2.98
C ALA A 179 0.78 16.51 -2.83
N CYS A 180 1.51 16.83 -1.79
CA CYS A 180 2.88 16.31 -1.64
C CYS A 180 2.92 14.90 -1.08
N THR A 181 2.28 14.65 0.07
CA THR A 181 2.27 13.38 0.83
C THR A 181 3.66 12.79 1.16
N ASN A 182 4.73 13.33 0.57
CA ASN A 182 6.07 12.76 0.57
C ASN A 182 7.13 13.80 1.00
N PRO A 183 7.63 13.75 2.25
CA PRO A 183 8.67 14.65 2.72
C PRO A 183 9.99 14.58 1.93
N ALA A 184 10.37 13.43 1.39
CA ALA A 184 11.55 13.33 0.55
C ALA A 184 11.40 14.12 -0.76
N ARG A 185 10.18 14.09 -1.36
CA ARG A 185 9.86 14.87 -2.56
C ARG A 185 9.96 16.39 -2.29
N SER A 186 9.34 16.86 -1.21
CA SER A 186 9.38 18.29 -0.87
C SER A 186 10.77 18.74 -0.49
N LEU A 187 11.52 17.93 0.26
CA LEU A 187 12.87 18.25 0.67
C LEU A 187 13.85 18.28 -0.53
N ALA A 188 13.77 17.30 -1.42
CA ALA A 188 14.58 17.28 -2.65
C ALA A 188 14.34 18.52 -3.51
N ALA A 189 13.08 18.90 -3.71
CA ALA A 189 12.73 20.11 -4.43
C ALA A 189 13.24 21.37 -3.74
N SER A 190 13.13 21.46 -2.41
CA SER A 190 13.64 22.58 -1.62
C SER A 190 15.17 22.72 -1.72
N LEU A 191 15.90 21.62 -1.69
CA LEU A 191 17.36 21.61 -1.84
C LEU A 191 17.80 22.05 -3.24
N ILE A 192 17.13 21.59 -4.30
CA ILE A 192 17.45 21.95 -5.68
C ILE A 192 17.15 23.43 -5.94
N ASN A 193 16.02 23.93 -5.44
CA ASN A 193 15.62 25.34 -5.62
C ASN A 193 16.25 26.29 -4.60
N LEU A 194 17.04 25.79 -3.66
CA LEU A 194 17.60 26.54 -2.51
C LEU A 194 16.54 27.37 -1.78
N SER A 195 15.32 26.83 -1.68
CA SER A 195 14.16 27.49 -1.09
C SER A 195 13.43 26.55 -0.14
N PHE A 196 13.37 26.94 1.13
CA PHE A 196 12.67 26.18 2.18
C PHE A 196 11.35 26.85 2.60
N LYS A 197 10.84 27.73 1.73
CA LYS A 197 9.59 28.44 2.01
C LYS A 197 8.45 27.44 2.20
N ARG A 198 7.74 27.55 3.33
CA ARG A 198 6.60 26.70 3.71
C ARG A 198 6.92 25.19 3.76
N GLN A 199 8.21 24.80 3.81
CA GLN A 199 8.64 23.38 3.87
C GLN A 199 8.06 22.64 5.08
N TYR A 200 7.83 23.34 6.19
CA TYR A 200 7.26 22.74 7.41
C TYR A 200 5.88 22.12 7.22
N ILE A 201 5.07 22.59 6.25
CA ILE A 201 3.77 22.00 5.91
C ILE A 201 3.94 20.50 5.57
N TYR A 202 4.96 20.21 4.76
CA TYR A 202 5.24 18.87 4.24
C TYR A 202 6.11 18.01 5.17
N LEU A 203 6.66 18.62 6.21
CA LEU A 203 7.38 17.91 7.28
C LEU A 203 6.50 17.61 8.49
N ILE A 204 5.40 18.33 8.68
CA ILE A 204 4.48 18.15 9.83
C ILE A 204 3.23 17.37 9.43
N GLY A 205 2.55 17.78 8.34
CA GLY A 205 1.29 17.19 7.93
C GLY A 205 1.37 15.69 7.63
N PRO A 206 2.24 15.27 6.70
CA PRO A 206 2.34 13.87 6.31
C PRO A 206 2.68 12.89 7.44
N PRO A 207 3.64 13.15 8.35
CA PRO A 207 3.91 12.24 9.47
C PRO A 207 2.73 12.04 10.41
N ILE A 208 1.94 13.08 10.65
CA ILE A 208 0.72 12.97 11.46
C ILE A 208 -0.28 12.07 10.74
N GLY A 209 -0.53 12.31 9.44
CA GLY A 209 -1.44 11.52 8.63
C GLY A 209 -1.06 10.03 8.61
N ALA A 210 0.21 9.72 8.35
CA ALA A 210 0.72 8.35 8.33
C ALA A 210 0.57 7.64 9.67
N THR A 211 0.90 8.33 10.77
CA THR A 211 0.77 7.78 12.12
C THR A 211 -0.69 7.46 12.47
N LEU A 212 -1.61 8.39 12.16
CA LEU A 212 -3.04 8.18 12.35
C LEU A 212 -3.57 7.01 11.51
N ALA A 213 -3.10 6.85 10.27
CA ALA A 213 -3.48 5.74 9.40
C ALA A 213 -3.11 4.39 10.01
N VAL A 214 -1.87 4.27 10.52
CA VAL A 214 -1.42 3.06 11.21
C VAL A 214 -2.25 2.79 12.45
N LEU A 215 -2.51 3.80 13.29
CA LEU A 215 -3.32 3.63 14.50
C LEU A 215 -4.73 3.15 14.17
N VAL A 216 -5.38 3.76 13.17
CA VAL A 216 -6.73 3.36 12.75
C VAL A 216 -6.74 1.94 12.19
N GLN A 217 -5.77 1.57 11.34
CA GLN A 217 -5.68 0.23 10.80
C GLN A 217 -5.48 -0.82 11.89
N GLU A 218 -4.51 -0.62 12.79
CA GLU A 218 -4.11 -1.63 13.75
C GLU A 218 -5.12 -1.77 14.92
N VAL A 219 -5.87 -0.70 15.24
CA VAL A 219 -6.84 -0.70 16.37
C VAL A 219 -8.26 -1.04 15.93
N PHE A 220 -8.66 -0.65 14.70
CA PHE A 220 -10.07 -0.71 14.30
C PHE A 220 -10.33 -1.50 13.01
N LEU A 221 -9.44 -1.49 12.01
CA LEU A 221 -9.76 -1.96 10.66
C LEU A 221 -9.10 -3.28 10.28
N SER A 222 -8.03 -3.69 10.95
CA SER A 222 -7.43 -5.01 10.71
C SER A 222 -8.37 -6.12 11.18
N PRO A 223 -8.39 -7.30 10.53
CA PRO A 223 -9.24 -8.42 10.95
C PRO A 223 -9.05 -8.86 12.41
N ASP A 224 -7.86 -8.67 12.96
CA ASP A 224 -7.52 -8.95 14.37
C ASP A 224 -7.29 -7.66 15.19
N ALA A 225 -7.84 -6.54 14.73
CA ALA A 225 -7.70 -5.24 15.39
C ALA A 225 -8.10 -5.32 16.86
N SER A 226 -7.22 -4.84 17.74
CA SER A 226 -7.45 -4.86 19.20
C SER A 226 -6.48 -3.92 19.91
N PHE A 227 -6.85 -3.51 21.13
CA PHE A 227 -5.92 -2.82 22.01
C PHE A 227 -4.71 -3.67 22.43
N ALA A 228 -4.84 -5.00 22.43
CA ALA A 228 -3.72 -5.91 22.67
C ALA A 228 -2.69 -5.80 21.53
N ARG A 229 -3.15 -5.71 20.28
CA ARG A 229 -2.29 -5.49 19.11
C ARG A 229 -1.57 -4.15 19.20
N LEU A 230 -2.27 -3.07 19.55
CA LEU A 230 -1.65 -1.77 19.79
C LEU A 230 -0.57 -1.83 20.88
N ARG A 231 -0.85 -2.51 21.99
CA ARG A 231 0.15 -2.73 23.06
C ARG A 231 1.38 -3.48 22.55
N ALA A 232 1.16 -4.54 21.76
CA ALA A 232 2.25 -5.31 21.16
C ALA A 232 3.09 -4.47 20.20
N LEU A 233 2.49 -3.55 19.45
CA LEU A 233 3.20 -2.60 18.59
C LEU A 233 4.06 -1.61 19.40
N LEU A 234 3.55 -1.13 20.53
CA LEU A 234 4.26 -0.19 21.41
C LEU A 234 5.30 -0.88 22.30
N ASN A 235 5.11 -2.17 22.63
CA ASN A 235 6.02 -2.91 23.48
C ASN A 235 7.14 -3.57 22.66
N ILE A 236 8.29 -2.93 22.62
CA ILE A 236 9.48 -3.40 21.88
C ILE A 236 9.97 -4.79 22.35
N ARG A 237 9.61 -5.22 23.56
CA ARG A 237 10.02 -6.50 24.14
C ARG A 237 9.13 -7.67 23.73
N GLU A 238 7.90 -7.44 23.32
CA GLU A 238 7.03 -8.50 22.83
C GLU A 238 7.35 -8.80 21.36
N HIS A 239 7.76 -10.03 21.10
CA HIS A 239 8.04 -10.50 19.76
C HIS A 239 6.70 -10.80 19.07
N PHE A 240 6.18 -9.83 18.32
CA PHE A 240 5.06 -10.06 17.43
C PHE A 240 5.62 -10.64 16.13
N ASP A 241 5.55 -11.97 16.00
CA ASP A 241 6.05 -12.62 14.77
C ASP A 241 4.93 -12.69 13.72
N ARG A 242 4.92 -11.70 12.83
CA ARG A 242 4.02 -11.70 11.67
C ARG A 242 4.26 -12.87 10.71
N ASN A 243 5.43 -13.51 10.76
CA ASN A 243 5.74 -14.66 9.90
C ASN A 243 4.97 -15.92 10.29
N ILE A 244 4.56 -16.06 11.55
CA ILE A 244 3.71 -17.17 11.99
C ILE A 244 2.36 -17.10 11.29
N PHE A 245 1.76 -15.92 11.19
CA PHE A 245 0.48 -15.73 10.49
C PHE A 245 0.60 -15.95 8.99
N HIS A 246 1.74 -15.59 8.38
CA HIS A 246 1.97 -15.83 6.94
C HIS A 246 2.06 -17.32 6.63
N SER A 247 2.68 -18.12 7.49
CA SER A 247 2.76 -19.58 7.32
C SER A 247 1.39 -20.25 7.47
N GLU A 248 0.55 -19.80 8.41
CA GLU A 248 -0.79 -20.33 8.60
C GLU A 248 -1.74 -19.97 7.45
N GLN A 249 -1.70 -18.74 6.93
CA GLN A 249 -2.48 -18.37 5.74
C GLN A 249 -2.03 -19.11 4.49
N THR A 250 -0.72 -19.32 4.31
CA THR A 250 -0.18 -20.09 3.20
C THR A 250 -0.65 -21.55 3.28
N LEU A 251 -0.64 -22.14 4.47
CA LEU A 251 -1.15 -23.49 4.70
C LEU A 251 -2.67 -23.58 4.49
N GLN A 252 -3.45 -22.59 4.94
CA GLN A 252 -4.90 -22.55 4.68
C GLN A 252 -5.21 -22.40 3.20
N THR A 253 -4.48 -21.58 2.48
CA THR A 253 -4.64 -21.38 1.02
C THR A 253 -4.23 -22.63 0.25
N GLN A 254 -3.15 -23.30 0.65
CA GLN A 254 -2.73 -24.57 0.07
C GLN A 254 -3.77 -25.66 0.32
N ASN A 255 -4.30 -25.77 1.54
CA ASN A 255 -5.34 -26.73 1.90
C ASN A 255 -6.66 -26.45 1.17
N ALA A 256 -7.03 -25.18 0.96
CA ALA A 256 -8.20 -24.81 0.18
C ALA A 256 -8.02 -25.19 -1.31
N ASN A 257 -6.85 -24.95 -1.88
CA ASN A 257 -6.53 -25.31 -3.27
C ASN A 257 -6.50 -26.84 -3.45
N VAL A 258 -5.93 -27.58 -2.50
CA VAL A 258 -5.96 -29.06 -2.52
C VAL A 258 -7.40 -29.56 -2.46
N LYS A 259 -8.27 -28.95 -1.65
CA LYS A 259 -9.71 -29.30 -1.61
C LYS A 259 -10.41 -29.02 -2.93
N ILE A 260 -10.15 -27.87 -3.56
CA ILE A 260 -10.73 -27.50 -4.86
C ILE A 260 -10.27 -28.48 -5.96
N ASP A 261 -8.99 -28.82 -5.98
CA ASP A 261 -8.45 -29.80 -6.94
C ASP A 261 -9.02 -31.21 -6.72
N TYR A 262 -9.28 -31.59 -5.48
CA TYR A 262 -9.94 -32.84 -5.14
C TYR A 262 -11.38 -32.88 -5.68
N PHE A 263 -12.17 -31.85 -5.45
CA PHE A 263 -13.53 -31.73 -6.00
C PHE A 263 -13.54 -31.70 -7.52
N ARG A 264 -12.59 -31.03 -8.14
CA ARG A 264 -12.46 -30.96 -9.60
C ARG A 264 -12.11 -32.31 -10.23
N LYS A 265 -11.25 -33.11 -9.58
CA LYS A 265 -10.94 -34.50 -10.00
C LYS A 265 -12.09 -35.46 -9.77
N SER A 266 -12.84 -35.29 -8.67
CA SER A 266 -14.01 -36.08 -8.37
C SER A 266 -15.16 -35.87 -9.40
N SER A 267 -15.33 -34.64 -9.90
CA SER A 267 -16.33 -34.30 -10.90
C SER A 267 -15.94 -34.72 -12.33
N SER A 268 -14.67 -35.04 -12.60
CA SER A 268 -14.19 -35.46 -13.94
C SER A 268 -14.19 -36.97 -14.19
N GLY A 269 -14.73 -37.78 -13.30
CA GLY A 269 -15.08 -39.18 -13.56
C GLY A 269 -13.94 -40.19 -13.73
N SER A 270 -12.68 -39.82 -13.44
CA SER A 270 -11.54 -40.75 -13.48
C SER A 270 -10.98 -40.98 -12.07
N PHE A 271 -11.62 -41.85 -11.30
CA PHE A 271 -11.13 -42.22 -9.96
C PHE A 271 -10.90 -43.72 -9.87
N THR A 272 -9.64 -44.14 -9.84
CA THR A 272 -9.22 -45.39 -9.25
C THR A 272 -8.97 -45.15 -7.75
N SER A 273 -9.81 -45.82 -6.95
CA SER A 273 -9.86 -45.70 -5.50
C SER A 273 -8.58 -46.21 -4.86
N THR A 274 -7.80 -45.28 -4.25
CA THR A 274 -7.02 -45.60 -3.06
C THR A 274 -7.49 -44.67 -1.94
N LYS A 275 -8.23 -45.26 -1.01
CA LYS A 275 -8.64 -44.59 0.25
C LYS A 275 -7.41 -44.42 1.12
N GLU A 276 -6.77 -43.29 1.07
CA GLU A 276 -6.00 -42.77 2.20
C GLU A 276 -6.78 -41.56 2.75
N SER A 277 -7.48 -41.82 3.86
CA SER A 277 -8.13 -40.79 4.65
C SER A 277 -7.06 -39.99 5.41
N PHE A 278 -6.73 -38.81 4.92
CA PHE A 278 -5.97 -37.84 5.70
C PHE A 278 -6.97 -37.15 6.65
N GLU A 279 -7.09 -37.68 7.86
CA GLU A 279 -7.79 -37.03 8.96
C GLU A 279 -6.92 -35.90 9.49
N VAL A 280 -7.27 -34.65 9.15
CA VAL A 280 -6.66 -33.47 9.78
C VAL A 280 -7.28 -33.32 11.16
N ASP A 281 -6.49 -33.54 12.21
CA ASP A 281 -6.92 -33.32 13.58
C ASP A 281 -7.12 -31.81 13.84
N TYR A 282 -8.36 -31.35 13.67
CA TYR A 282 -8.79 -29.97 13.92
C TYR A 282 -8.69 -29.54 15.38
N ASN A 283 -8.36 -30.45 16.32
CA ASN A 283 -8.24 -30.15 17.75
C ASN A 283 -6.86 -29.58 18.12
N ARG A 284 -5.87 -29.66 17.23
CA ARG A 284 -4.53 -29.08 17.42
C ARG A 284 -4.36 -27.65 16.91
N ILE A 285 -5.36 -27.10 16.24
CA ILE A 285 -5.34 -25.70 15.80
C ILE A 285 -5.89 -24.85 16.95
N PRO A 286 -5.17 -23.86 17.47
CA PRO A 286 -5.73 -22.95 18.48
C PRO A 286 -7.00 -22.32 17.93
N ARG A 287 -8.14 -22.58 18.56
CA ARG A 287 -9.43 -22.01 18.15
C ARG A 287 -9.40 -20.50 18.37
N MET A 288 -8.97 -19.75 17.39
CA MET A 288 -9.34 -18.34 17.28
C MET A 288 -10.84 -18.29 17.02
N ARG A 289 -11.65 -17.90 18.01
CA ARG A 289 -13.09 -17.66 17.83
C ARG A 289 -13.26 -16.43 16.95
N LEU A 290 -13.27 -16.66 15.63
CA LEU A 290 -13.76 -15.66 14.68
C LEU A 290 -15.27 -15.55 14.88
N HIS A 291 -15.71 -14.50 15.56
CA HIS A 291 -17.12 -14.14 15.66
C HIS A 291 -17.54 -13.53 14.31
N PHE A 292 -17.86 -14.39 13.32
CA PHE A 292 -18.51 -13.94 12.10
C PHE A 292 -19.97 -13.60 12.40
N PRO A 293 -20.48 -12.45 11.95
CA PRO A 293 -21.90 -12.13 12.05
C PRO A 293 -22.74 -13.24 11.39
N ARG A 294 -23.87 -13.61 12.00
CA ARG A 294 -24.79 -14.68 11.53
C ARG A 294 -25.24 -14.57 10.08
N LEU A 295 -25.09 -13.41 9.45
CA LEU A 295 -25.41 -13.18 8.04
C LEU A 295 -24.52 -13.97 7.07
N PHE A 296 -23.26 -14.18 7.38
CA PHE A 296 -22.32 -14.87 6.48
C PHE A 296 -22.57 -16.40 6.46
N ASN A 297 -23.00 -16.96 7.57
CA ASN A 297 -23.39 -18.37 7.64
C ASN A 297 -24.69 -18.67 6.87
N ALA A 298 -25.61 -17.70 6.78
CA ALA A 298 -26.85 -17.84 6.02
C ALA A 298 -26.63 -17.85 4.49
N VAL A 299 -25.58 -17.17 4.01
CA VAL A 299 -25.20 -17.17 2.59
C VAL A 299 -24.51 -18.48 2.20
N LEU A 300 -23.63 -19.00 3.07
CA LEU A 300 -22.95 -20.27 2.82
C LEU A 300 -23.90 -21.47 2.85
N THR A 301 -24.90 -21.48 3.76
CA THR A 301 -25.94 -22.52 3.78
C THR A 301 -26.87 -22.46 2.57
N ARG A 302 -27.16 -21.28 2.01
CA ARG A 302 -27.95 -21.15 0.79
C ARG A 302 -27.22 -21.62 -0.47
N VAL A 303 -25.91 -21.42 -0.55
CA VAL A 303 -25.09 -21.90 -1.67
C VAL A 303 -24.92 -23.43 -1.62
N SER A 304 -24.86 -24.02 -0.42
CA SER A 304 -24.75 -25.48 -0.27
C SER A 304 -26.08 -26.21 -0.46
N SER A 305 -27.23 -25.56 -0.28
CA SER A 305 -28.57 -26.17 -0.47
C SER A 305 -29.10 -26.02 -1.89
N SER A 306 -28.55 -25.16 -2.73
CA SER A 306 -28.96 -25.01 -4.14
C SER A 306 -28.21 -25.94 -5.11
N SER A 307 -27.31 -26.78 -4.62
CA SER A 307 -26.52 -27.71 -5.44
C SER A 307 -26.88 -29.19 -5.24
N ILE A 308 -27.99 -29.51 -4.58
CA ILE A 308 -28.52 -30.89 -4.44
C ILE A 308 -30.00 -30.85 -4.78
N GLU A 309 -30.35 -30.63 -6.04
CA GLU A 309 -31.56 -31.16 -6.66
C GLU A 309 -31.10 -32.19 -7.70
N ASP A 310 -31.33 -33.43 -7.32
CA ASP A 310 -31.11 -34.62 -8.15
C ASP A 310 -32.21 -34.68 -9.22
N PRO A 311 -31.89 -34.76 -10.53
CA PRO A 311 -32.93 -34.75 -11.58
C PRO A 311 -33.62 -36.09 -11.87
N ASP A 312 -33.44 -37.15 -11.07
CA ASP A 312 -34.00 -38.47 -11.37
C ASP A 312 -35.04 -38.90 -10.33
N THR A 313 -36.26 -38.31 -10.37
CA THR A 313 -37.50 -39.00 -9.93
C THR A 313 -38.69 -38.44 -10.70
N GLN A 314 -38.90 -38.93 -11.91
CA GLN A 314 -40.25 -39.03 -12.54
C GLN A 314 -40.42 -40.45 -13.07
N HIS A 315 -41.16 -41.21 -12.32
CA HIS A 315 -42.10 -42.21 -12.80
C HIS A 315 -43.32 -42.21 -11.90
#